data_4b5bd38f2cf2d3e456d91a437c2e55e2
#
_entry.id   4b5bd38f2cf2d3e456d91a437c2e55e2
#
_cell.length_a   1.000
_cell.length_b   1.000
_cell.length_c   1.000
_cell.angle_alpha   90.00
_cell.angle_beta   90.00
_cell.angle_gamma   90.00
#
_symmetry.space_group_name_H-M   'P 1'
#
loop_
_entity.id
_entity.type
_entity.pdbx_description
1 polymer ?
#
loop_
_entity_poly.entity_id
_entity_poly.type
_entity_poly.pdbx_seq_one_letter_code
_entity_poly.pdbx_strand_id
1 'polypeptide(L)'
;MRSRYCAYVYEKIDYLVETTLPAARTTDLWVNYKSTADSIQWIGLELKAASQGGPNDKTGKVEFKASYIQEGERATHHELSRFRRSGGKWYYVDGSILEALG
;
A
#
# COMPACT_ATOMS: atom_id res chain seq x y z
N MET A 1 2.10 -2.83 6.44
CA MET A 1 1.54 -3.18 5.14
C MET A 1 0.20 -3.92 5.24
N ARG A 2 0.09 -4.88 6.13
CA ARG A 2 -1.15 -5.66 6.26
C ARG A 2 -2.35 -4.79 6.61
N SER A 3 -2.16 -3.80 7.50
CA SER A 3 -3.26 -2.92 7.89
C SER A 3 -3.76 -2.09 6.71
N ARG A 4 -2.86 -1.65 5.84
CA ARG A 4 -3.26 -0.91 4.64
C ARG A 4 -3.98 -1.81 3.65
N TYR A 5 -3.52 -3.06 3.49
CA TYR A 5 -4.22 -4.03 2.65
C TYR A 5 -5.65 -4.24 3.16
N CYS A 6 -5.81 -4.45 4.45
CA CYS A 6 -7.14 -4.59 5.05
C CYS A 6 -7.98 -3.34 4.84
N ALA A 7 -7.36 -2.17 4.91
CA ALA A 7 -8.08 -0.91 4.68
C ALA A 7 -8.61 -0.82 3.24
N TYR A 8 -7.87 -1.32 2.27
CA TYR A 8 -8.38 -1.42 0.89
C TYR A 8 -9.55 -2.39 0.80
N VAL A 9 -9.42 -3.56 1.41
CA VAL A 9 -10.46 -4.60 1.36
C VAL A 9 -11.76 -4.10 1.98
N TYR A 10 -11.67 -3.38 3.12
CA TYR A 10 -12.84 -2.89 3.84
C TYR A 10 -13.16 -1.44 3.52
N GLU A 11 -12.49 -0.86 2.53
CA GLU A 11 -12.72 0.52 2.05
C GLU A 11 -12.60 1.56 3.16
N LYS A 12 -11.61 1.39 4.03
CA LYS A 12 -11.28 2.37 5.07
C LYS A 12 -10.40 3.47 4.49
N ILE A 13 -10.99 4.33 3.66
CA ILE A 13 -10.23 5.30 2.89
C ILE A 13 -9.54 6.32 3.79
N ASP A 14 -10.19 6.77 4.85
CA ASP A 14 -9.59 7.72 5.78
C ASP A 14 -8.29 7.16 6.39
N TYR A 15 -8.29 5.86 6.71
CA TYR A 15 -7.09 5.21 7.23
C TYR A 15 -5.95 5.23 6.22
N LEU A 16 -6.28 4.98 4.94
CA LEU A 16 -5.26 5.02 3.88
C LEU A 16 -4.65 6.41 3.75
N VAL A 17 -5.48 7.46 3.82
CA VAL A 17 -5.00 8.84 3.77
C VAL A 17 -4.16 9.16 5.01
N GLU A 18 -4.64 8.80 6.20
CA GLU A 18 -3.95 9.08 7.46
C GLU A 18 -2.60 8.39 7.56
N THR A 19 -2.45 7.21 6.94
CA THR A 19 -1.19 6.47 6.96
C THR A 19 -0.28 6.81 5.79
N THR A 20 -0.66 7.77 4.95
CA THR A 20 0.24 8.32 3.93
C THR A 20 1.01 9.49 4.53
N LEU A 21 2.31 9.57 4.26
CA LEU A 21 3.15 10.65 4.79
C LEU A 21 2.52 12.00 4.44
N PRO A 22 2.38 12.92 5.42
CA PRO A 22 1.72 14.21 5.14
C PRO A 22 2.27 14.96 3.95
N ALA A 23 3.59 14.94 3.75
CA ALA A 23 4.21 15.62 2.59
C ALA A 23 3.85 14.97 1.26
N ALA A 24 3.38 13.73 1.26
CA ALA A 24 2.98 13.02 0.04
C ALA A 24 1.49 13.09 -0.23
N ARG A 25 0.71 13.76 0.62
CA ARG A 25 -0.73 13.87 0.45
C ARG A 25 -1.06 14.96 -0.57
N THR A 26 -1.95 14.61 -1.50
CA THR A 26 -2.47 15.56 -2.49
C THR A 26 -3.94 15.82 -2.21
N THR A 27 -4.50 16.86 -2.83
CA THR A 27 -5.90 17.22 -2.59
C THR A 27 -6.87 16.14 -3.10
N ASP A 28 -6.46 15.34 -4.08
CA ASP A 28 -7.29 14.29 -4.66
C ASP A 28 -6.95 12.90 -4.13
N LEU A 29 -6.10 12.79 -3.10
CA LEU A 29 -5.64 11.52 -2.58
C LEU A 29 -6.80 10.62 -2.11
N TRP A 30 -7.75 11.21 -1.38
CA TRP A 30 -8.91 10.45 -0.90
C TRP A 30 -9.70 9.84 -2.06
N VAL A 31 -9.94 10.64 -3.09
CA VAL A 31 -10.69 10.19 -4.27
C VAL A 31 -9.93 9.09 -5.00
N ASN A 32 -8.61 9.22 -5.11
CA ASN A 32 -7.80 8.21 -5.78
C ASN A 32 -7.80 6.87 -5.03
N TYR A 33 -7.69 6.89 -3.70
CA TYR A 33 -7.78 5.67 -2.91
C TYR A 33 -9.17 5.04 -3.04
N LYS A 34 -10.22 5.86 -2.99
CA LYS A 34 -11.59 5.38 -3.10
C LYS A 34 -11.84 4.73 -4.45
N SER A 35 -11.36 5.36 -5.52
CA SER A 35 -11.51 4.82 -6.88
C SER A 35 -10.83 3.46 -7.01
N THR A 36 -9.63 3.32 -6.47
CA THR A 36 -8.91 2.05 -6.49
C THR A 36 -9.67 0.99 -5.69
N ALA A 37 -10.14 1.34 -4.50
CA ALA A 37 -10.85 0.40 -3.64
C ALA A 37 -12.15 -0.08 -4.29
N ASP A 38 -12.84 0.81 -5.01
CA ASP A 38 -14.11 0.46 -5.66
C ASP A 38 -13.92 -0.39 -6.91
N SER A 39 -12.80 -0.26 -7.60
CA SER A 39 -12.61 -0.92 -8.90
C SER A 39 -11.90 -2.28 -8.80
N ILE A 40 -11.36 -2.62 -7.64
CA ILE A 40 -10.53 -3.81 -7.47
C ILE A 40 -11.10 -4.67 -6.34
N GLN A 41 -11.21 -5.97 -6.59
CA GLN A 41 -11.55 -6.94 -5.56
C GLN A 41 -10.26 -7.66 -5.14
N TRP A 42 -9.77 -7.37 -3.95
CA TRP A 42 -8.56 -7.98 -3.43
C TRP A 42 -8.85 -9.40 -2.94
N ILE A 43 -8.02 -10.36 -3.33
CA ILE A 43 -8.24 -11.78 -3.00
C ILE A 43 -7.07 -12.43 -2.27
N GLY A 44 -5.95 -11.76 -2.11
CA GLY A 44 -4.84 -12.32 -1.35
C GLY A 44 -3.67 -11.37 -1.26
N LEU A 45 -2.86 -11.56 -0.22
CA LEU A 45 -1.65 -10.77 0.03
C LEU A 45 -0.53 -11.72 0.42
N GLU A 46 0.61 -11.57 -0.23
CA GLU A 46 1.81 -12.31 0.10
C GLU A 46 2.94 -11.31 0.37
N LEU A 47 3.49 -11.32 1.59
CA LEU A 47 4.64 -10.50 1.92
C LEU A 47 5.90 -11.27 1.52
N LYS A 48 6.69 -10.69 0.62
CA LYS A 48 7.88 -11.36 0.09
C LYS A 48 9.13 -11.03 0.91
N ALA A 49 9.30 -9.77 1.28
CA ALA A 49 10.49 -9.34 2.01
C ALA A 49 10.20 -8.03 2.71
N ALA A 50 10.93 -7.79 3.79
CA ALA A 50 10.88 -6.51 4.49
C ALA A 50 12.28 -6.19 4.96
N SER A 51 12.65 -4.91 4.92
CA SER A 51 13.96 -4.47 5.38
C SER A 51 13.85 -3.11 6.05
N GLN A 52 14.74 -2.85 7.02
CA GLN A 52 14.81 -1.57 7.70
C GLN A 52 13.49 -1.16 8.34
N GLY A 53 12.83 -1.91 9.04
CA GLY A 53 11.57 -1.56 9.71
C GLY A 53 11.65 -1.74 11.20
N GLY A 54 12.86 -1.85 11.76
CA GLY A 54 13.06 -2.11 13.17
C GLY A 54 12.80 -0.90 14.05
N PRO A 55 12.86 -1.08 15.37
CA PRO A 55 12.52 -0.01 16.33
C PRO A 55 13.40 1.23 16.21
N ASN A 56 14.63 1.08 15.72
CA ASN A 56 15.56 2.20 15.60
C ASN A 56 15.67 2.74 14.18
N ASP A 57 14.94 2.16 13.22
CA ASP A 57 14.99 2.59 11.84
C ASP A 57 13.98 3.70 11.60
N LYS A 58 14.34 4.65 10.75
CA LYS A 58 13.44 5.74 10.33
C LYS A 58 12.79 5.47 9.00
N THR A 59 13.28 4.49 8.26
CA THR A 59 12.74 4.09 6.96
C THR A 59 12.57 2.59 6.93
N GLY A 60 11.73 2.11 6.04
CA GLY A 60 11.53 0.69 5.84
C GLY A 60 10.99 0.44 4.46
N LYS A 61 11.20 -0.79 3.99
CA LYS A 61 10.71 -1.25 2.69
C LYS A 61 10.01 -2.57 2.85
N VAL A 62 8.93 -2.75 2.11
CA VAL A 62 8.19 -4.02 2.10
C VAL A 62 7.92 -4.40 0.65
N GLU A 63 8.37 -5.58 0.27
CA GLU A 63 8.05 -6.17 -1.02
C GLU A 63 6.87 -7.11 -0.84
N PHE A 64 5.84 -6.96 -1.67
CA PHE A 64 4.66 -7.80 -1.55
C PHE A 64 4.02 -8.06 -2.91
N LYS A 65 3.21 -9.11 -2.96
CA LYS A 65 2.32 -9.41 -4.07
C LYS A 65 0.90 -9.42 -3.55
N ALA A 66 0.02 -8.68 -4.20
CA ALA A 66 -1.39 -8.66 -3.87
C ALA A 66 -2.17 -9.14 -5.09
N SER A 67 -2.94 -10.20 -4.91
CA SER A 67 -3.75 -10.74 -5.98
C SER A 67 -5.13 -10.10 -5.95
N TYR A 68 -5.68 -9.80 -7.13
CA TYR A 68 -6.96 -9.11 -7.20
C TYR A 68 -7.71 -9.48 -8.48
N ILE A 69 -8.98 -9.11 -8.52
CA ILE A 69 -9.83 -9.24 -9.68
C ILE A 69 -10.30 -7.85 -10.08
N GLN A 70 -10.14 -7.51 -11.34
CA GLN A 70 -10.63 -6.26 -11.90
C GLN A 70 -11.29 -6.56 -13.23
N GLU A 71 -12.54 -6.13 -13.37
CA GLU A 71 -13.33 -6.37 -14.59
C GLU A 71 -13.38 -7.85 -14.97
N GLY A 72 -13.48 -8.72 -13.97
CA GLY A 72 -13.58 -10.17 -14.18
C GLY A 72 -12.27 -10.87 -14.45
N GLU A 73 -11.16 -10.15 -14.49
CA GLU A 73 -9.85 -10.75 -14.74
C GLU A 73 -8.98 -10.74 -13.49
N ARG A 74 -8.27 -11.84 -13.29
CA ARG A 74 -7.32 -11.96 -12.18
C ARG A 74 -6.00 -11.31 -12.56
N ALA A 75 -5.40 -10.61 -11.58
CA ALA A 75 -4.11 -10.00 -11.78
C ALA A 75 -3.35 -9.99 -10.46
N THR A 76 -2.06 -9.69 -10.53
CA THR A 76 -1.20 -9.60 -9.36
C THR A 76 -0.48 -8.26 -9.39
N HIS A 77 -0.54 -7.56 -8.27
CA HIS A 77 0.19 -6.31 -8.07
C HIS A 77 1.43 -6.63 -7.23
N HIS A 78 2.60 -6.49 -7.82
CA HIS A 78 3.88 -6.74 -7.16
C HIS A 78 4.59 -5.41 -6.96
N GLU A 79 4.81 -5.04 -5.72
CA GLU A 79 5.30 -3.71 -5.39
C GLU A 79 6.36 -3.77 -4.30
N LEU A 80 7.30 -2.83 -4.36
CA LEU A 80 8.19 -2.50 -3.26
C LEU A 80 7.70 -1.17 -2.69
N SER A 81 7.13 -1.21 -1.50
CA SER A 81 6.61 -0.02 -0.83
C SER A 81 7.67 0.56 0.09
N ARG A 82 7.76 1.87 0.12
CA ARG A 82 8.66 2.58 1.03
C ARG A 82 7.85 3.28 2.11
N PHE A 83 8.33 3.16 3.34
CA PHE A 83 7.70 3.73 4.52
C PHE A 83 8.71 4.60 5.26
N ARG A 84 8.20 5.60 5.99
CA ARG A 84 9.01 6.46 6.84
C ARG A 84 8.36 6.58 8.21
N ARG A 85 9.18 6.54 9.27
CA ARG A 85 8.69 6.77 10.61
C ARG A 85 8.83 8.25 10.95
N SER A 86 7.76 8.83 11.47
CA SER A 86 7.73 10.23 11.89
C SER A 86 6.86 10.32 13.12
N GLY A 87 7.36 10.94 14.18
CA GLY A 87 6.62 11.08 15.43
C GLY A 87 6.22 9.74 16.02
N GLY A 88 7.03 8.69 15.84
CA GLY A 88 6.76 7.36 16.37
C GLY A 88 5.78 6.53 15.54
N LYS A 89 5.30 7.05 14.42
CA LYS A 89 4.34 6.34 13.55
C LYS A 89 4.93 6.10 12.18
N TRP A 90 4.58 4.96 11.60
CA TRP A 90 5.00 4.61 10.25
C TRP A 90 4.00 5.13 9.22
N TYR A 91 4.51 5.76 8.18
CA TYR A 91 3.69 6.29 7.09
C TYR A 91 4.16 5.73 5.74
N TYR A 92 3.21 5.46 4.88
CA TYR A 92 3.49 5.08 3.50
C TYR A 92 3.97 6.32 2.72
N VAL A 93 5.08 6.17 2.00
CA VAL A 93 5.64 7.25 1.19
C VAL A 93 5.29 7.05 -0.27
N ASP A 94 5.72 5.94 -0.84
CA ASP A 94 5.46 5.59 -2.23
C ASP A 94 5.79 4.11 -2.46
N GLY A 95 5.62 3.67 -3.70
CA GLY A 95 5.97 2.32 -4.07
C GLY A 95 6.45 2.26 -5.51
N SER A 96 7.23 1.23 -5.79
CA SER A 96 7.71 0.93 -7.13
C SER A 96 7.13 -0.40 -7.59
N ILE A 97 6.58 -0.43 -8.78
CA ILE A 97 6.05 -1.66 -9.36
C ILE A 97 7.22 -2.54 -9.79
N LEU A 98 7.26 -3.76 -9.28
CA LEU A 98 8.32 -4.71 -9.59
C LEU A 98 7.93 -5.71 -10.68
N GLU A 99 6.68 -5.71 -11.10
CA GLU A 99 6.20 -6.63 -12.08
C GLU A 99 6.87 -6.38 -13.40
N ALA A 100 7.57 -7.31 -13.81
CA ALA A 100 8.28 -7.17 -15.01
C ALA A 100 7.44 -7.46 -16.18
N LEU A 101 6.82 -7.68 -16.28
CA LEU A 101 6.22 -7.89 -17.30
C LEU A 101 6.02 -8.76 -17.75
N GLY A 102 5.86 -8.96 -17.34
CA GLY A 102 5.85 -10.18 -17.78
C GLY A 102 5.58 -10.84 -19.00
#